data_e56d872662cd71aea92f890d20dcaea7
#
_entry.id   e56d872662cd71aea92f890d20dcaea7
#
_cell.length_a   1.000
_cell.length_b   1.000
_cell.length_c   1.000
_cell.angle_alpha   90.00
_cell.angle_beta   90.00
_cell.angle_gamma   90.00
#
_symmetry.space_group_name_H-M   'P 1'
#
loop_
_entity.id
_entity.type
_entity.pdbx_description
1 polymer ?
#
loop_
_entity_poly.entity_id
_entity_poly.type
_entity_poly.pdbx_seq_one_letter_code
_entity_poly.pdbx_strand_id
1 'polypeptide(L)'
;SRSKPSIVEACADPATIAGKFANYFSELYTATNAQRASELLVEYSSIREHYVGTPLSNQYLCDTELVSGVITKLKHGRAAGLDGLTAEHLLYCHPILSCVLSKLFNLMIVNGYVPAAFGYSYTVPLSKVSDCRTKALTCNDFRGIAISAIISKTFEYCILERIEYFFLSKDNQFGFKKRVGCTHVVYSARKTIERYVAGGSTVNICSLDLSKAFDRVNHHALLIKLMKRRLPTQLLDVFVNWFDKCYSCVRWDGLLSHFYRLKFGVRQGSVLSPYLFAVYLDDIIDHRANYLHNLVIIYADDILLLAQSLRELQIMVANCERELIWLDMCINVKKSCCMRIGPRCNVSCNSITTVGGTLPWVNNFRYLGIVLVQSRNFRCSLSEAKKSFYRSLNAIFGRIGRQSSEEVVLQLMSSKCLPILLYGLEACPLNKSDLNSLDFAVNRFLMKLFNTINVDIIAECRSFFNVPLPSCSISHRADTFVKKYSNCGNALCKILAGIG
;
A
#
# COMPACT_ATOMS: atom_id res chain seq x y z
N SER A 1 6.18 8.38 19.77
CA SER A 1 6.14 6.92 19.68
C SER A 1 4.76 6.45 20.12
N ARG A 2 4.09 5.63 19.33
CA ARG A 2 2.90 4.92 19.82
C ARG A 2 3.37 4.02 20.95
N SER A 3 2.77 4.14 22.14
CA SER A 3 3.06 3.21 23.23
C SER A 3 2.72 1.80 22.75
N LYS A 4 3.70 0.91 22.81
CA LYS A 4 3.50 -0.51 22.47
C LYS A 4 2.52 -1.09 23.49
N PRO A 5 1.49 -1.84 23.07
CA PRO A 5 0.58 -2.46 24.03
C PRO A 5 1.35 -3.50 24.87
N SER A 6 1.11 -3.50 26.17
CA SER A 6 1.75 -4.44 27.11
C SER A 6 1.01 -5.76 27.21
N ILE A 7 -0.26 -5.84 26.77
CA ILE A 7 -1.10 -7.03 26.88
C ILE A 7 -1.65 -7.38 25.49
N VAL A 8 -1.49 -8.63 25.10
CA VAL A 8 -2.03 -9.22 23.86
C VAL A 8 -2.63 -10.59 24.21
N GLU A 9 -3.90 -10.83 23.81
CA GLU A 9 -4.64 -12.05 24.10
C GLU A 9 -4.60 -12.46 25.59
N ALA A 10 -4.87 -11.48 26.46
CA ALA A 10 -4.83 -11.60 27.91
C ALA A 10 -3.47 -12.05 28.49
N CYS A 11 -2.39 -11.93 27.73
CA CYS A 11 -1.03 -12.28 28.15
C CYS A 11 -0.18 -11.01 28.27
N ALA A 12 0.63 -10.90 29.32
CA ALA A 12 1.55 -9.80 29.56
C ALA A 12 3.03 -10.24 29.45
N ASP A 13 3.32 -11.54 29.49
CA ASP A 13 4.70 -12.05 29.38
C ASP A 13 5.23 -11.89 27.95
N PRO A 14 6.32 -11.14 27.74
CA PRO A 14 6.85 -10.85 26.39
C PRO A 14 7.28 -12.09 25.62
N ALA A 15 7.82 -13.13 26.25
CA ALA A 15 8.25 -14.35 25.58
C ALA A 15 7.05 -15.14 25.06
N THR A 16 6.02 -15.28 25.89
CA THR A 16 4.75 -15.92 25.50
C THR A 16 4.04 -15.13 24.39
N ILE A 17 4.02 -13.80 24.44
CA ILE A 17 3.46 -12.96 23.37
C ILE A 17 4.22 -13.16 22.07
N ALA A 18 5.56 -13.19 22.10
CA ALA A 18 6.37 -13.44 20.91
C ALA A 18 6.05 -14.81 20.29
N GLY A 19 5.91 -15.85 21.13
CA GLY A 19 5.51 -17.20 20.71
C GLY A 19 4.12 -17.24 20.07
N LYS A 20 3.12 -16.59 20.68
CA LYS A 20 1.75 -16.48 20.11
C LYS A 20 1.76 -15.82 18.74
N PHE A 21 2.50 -14.72 18.58
CA PHE A 21 2.63 -14.08 17.27
C PHE A 21 3.34 -14.97 16.25
N ALA A 22 4.37 -15.73 16.65
CA ALA A 22 5.07 -16.64 15.75
C ALA A 22 4.14 -17.72 15.22
N ASN A 23 3.36 -18.34 16.10
CA ASN A 23 2.35 -19.32 15.70
C ASN A 23 1.30 -18.71 14.77
N TYR A 24 0.75 -17.55 15.13
CA TYR A 24 -0.20 -16.82 14.31
C TYR A 24 0.34 -16.47 12.92
N PHE A 25 1.57 -15.92 12.81
CA PHE A 25 2.15 -15.63 11.51
C PHE A 25 2.50 -16.89 10.73
N SER A 26 2.98 -17.95 11.40
CA SER A 26 3.23 -19.24 10.74
C SER A 26 1.97 -19.78 10.03
N GLU A 27 0.81 -19.68 10.68
CA GLU A 27 -0.48 -20.09 10.10
C GLU A 27 -0.90 -19.19 8.93
N LEU A 28 -0.52 -17.91 8.94
CA LEU A 28 -0.84 -17.00 7.82
C LEU A 28 -0.12 -17.41 6.53
N TYR A 29 1.13 -17.86 6.65
CA TYR A 29 1.97 -18.26 5.51
C TYR A 29 1.69 -19.71 5.08
N THR A 30 0.40 -20.06 4.98
CA THR A 30 -0.09 -21.36 4.49
C THR A 30 -1.07 -21.18 3.35
N ALA A 31 -1.34 -22.25 2.59
CA ALA A 31 -2.32 -22.24 1.51
C ALA A 31 -3.72 -21.86 2.03
N THR A 32 -4.46 -21.10 1.23
CA THR A 32 -5.89 -20.86 1.45
C THR A 32 -6.70 -22.11 1.09
N ASN A 33 -6.31 -22.77 -0.02
CA ASN A 33 -6.87 -24.01 -0.50
C ASN A 33 -5.73 -25.00 -0.83
N ALA A 34 -5.57 -26.05 -0.04
CA ALA A 34 -4.51 -27.04 -0.20
C ALA A 34 -4.57 -27.77 -1.54
N GLN A 35 -5.77 -28.08 -2.05
CA GLN A 35 -5.95 -28.69 -3.36
C GLN A 35 -5.45 -27.76 -4.46
N ARG A 36 -5.85 -26.49 -4.45
CA ARG A 36 -5.40 -25.49 -5.44
C ARG A 36 -3.89 -25.26 -5.39
N ALA A 37 -3.32 -25.24 -4.20
CA ALA A 37 -1.86 -25.11 -4.03
C ALA A 37 -1.11 -26.30 -4.65
N SER A 38 -1.65 -27.52 -4.54
CA SER A 38 -1.09 -28.72 -5.16
C SER A 38 -1.22 -28.68 -6.69
N GLU A 39 -2.36 -28.23 -7.21
CA GLU A 39 -2.58 -28.03 -8.67
C GLU A 39 -1.57 -27.03 -9.24
N LEU A 40 -1.34 -25.92 -8.54
CA LEU A 40 -0.37 -24.90 -8.94
C LEU A 40 1.07 -25.40 -8.93
N LEU A 41 1.41 -26.29 -7.99
CA LEU A 41 2.73 -26.95 -7.97
C LEU A 41 2.92 -27.84 -9.20
N VAL A 42 1.90 -28.63 -9.58
CA VAL A 42 1.93 -29.48 -10.78
C VAL A 42 2.03 -28.61 -12.05
N GLU A 43 1.20 -27.57 -12.16
CA GLU A 43 1.24 -26.61 -13.28
C GLU A 43 2.62 -25.95 -13.40
N TYR A 44 3.19 -25.48 -12.28
CA TYR A 44 4.52 -24.91 -12.23
C TYR A 44 5.58 -25.90 -12.73
N SER A 45 5.56 -27.14 -12.22
CA SER A 45 6.55 -28.15 -12.58
C SER A 45 6.51 -28.48 -14.06
N SER A 46 5.33 -28.66 -14.63
CA SER A 46 5.15 -28.90 -16.07
C SER A 46 5.66 -27.75 -16.93
N ILE A 47 5.36 -26.49 -16.58
CA ILE A 47 5.86 -25.34 -17.33
C ILE A 47 7.38 -25.18 -17.14
N ARG A 48 7.89 -25.44 -15.93
CA ARG A 48 9.31 -25.27 -15.60
C ARG A 48 10.22 -26.24 -16.38
N GLU A 49 9.76 -27.46 -16.63
CA GLU A 49 10.51 -28.47 -17.35
C GLU A 49 10.92 -28.02 -18.77
N HIS A 50 10.05 -27.29 -19.46
CA HIS A 50 10.28 -26.79 -20.81
C HIS A 50 10.59 -25.28 -20.87
N TYR A 51 10.79 -24.66 -19.70
CA TYR A 51 10.95 -23.23 -19.63
C TYR A 51 12.28 -22.75 -20.17
N VAL A 52 12.22 -21.91 -21.20
CA VAL A 52 13.33 -21.14 -21.72
C VAL A 52 13.03 -19.66 -21.57
N GLY A 53 13.65 -19.02 -20.59
CA GLY A 53 13.54 -17.58 -20.36
C GLY A 53 14.33 -16.75 -21.38
N THR A 54 14.37 -15.43 -21.16
CA THR A 54 15.29 -14.55 -21.86
C THR A 54 16.74 -14.96 -21.50
N PRO A 55 17.68 -15.02 -22.46
CA PRO A 55 19.07 -15.32 -22.15
C PRO A 55 19.66 -14.35 -21.12
N LEU A 56 20.39 -14.88 -20.15
CA LEU A 56 21.12 -14.04 -19.19
C LEU A 56 22.25 -13.31 -19.94
N SER A 57 22.22 -11.99 -19.89
CA SER A 57 23.23 -11.12 -20.48
C SER A 57 23.85 -10.19 -19.44
N ASN A 58 24.94 -9.53 -19.75
CA ASN A 58 25.64 -8.63 -18.84
C ASN A 58 24.76 -7.48 -18.32
N GLN A 59 23.72 -7.10 -19.08
CA GLN A 59 22.77 -6.08 -18.63
C GLN A 59 22.02 -6.43 -17.35
N TYR A 60 21.89 -7.72 -17.02
CA TYR A 60 21.23 -8.20 -15.80
C TYR A 60 22.19 -8.37 -14.61
N LEU A 61 23.50 -8.24 -14.86
CA LEU A 61 24.53 -8.35 -13.83
C LEU A 61 24.70 -7.02 -13.08
N CYS A 62 25.16 -7.12 -11.85
CA CYS A 62 25.40 -5.98 -10.98
C CYS A 62 26.85 -5.51 -11.16
N ASP A 63 27.10 -4.32 -11.73
CA ASP A 63 28.41 -3.70 -11.70
C ASP A 63 28.67 -2.98 -10.36
N THR A 64 29.92 -2.59 -10.14
CA THR A 64 30.36 -1.93 -8.92
C THR A 64 29.67 -0.56 -8.73
N GLU A 65 29.43 0.17 -9.83
CA GLU A 65 28.79 1.49 -9.79
C GLU A 65 27.35 1.38 -9.34
N LEU A 66 26.60 0.40 -9.85
CA LEU A 66 25.23 0.13 -9.39
C LEU A 66 25.20 -0.17 -7.88
N VAL A 67 26.07 -1.08 -7.41
CA VAL A 67 26.10 -1.45 -6.00
C VAL A 67 26.44 -0.23 -5.13
N SER A 68 27.45 0.55 -5.52
CA SER A 68 27.82 1.79 -4.83
C SER A 68 26.67 2.81 -4.83
N GLY A 69 26.02 3.02 -5.98
CA GLY A 69 24.87 3.90 -6.10
C GLY A 69 23.65 3.44 -5.31
N VAL A 70 23.44 2.14 -5.12
CA VAL A 70 22.41 1.59 -4.24
C VAL A 70 22.76 1.85 -2.76
N ILE A 71 24.00 1.58 -2.35
CA ILE A 71 24.45 1.79 -0.96
C ILE A 71 24.29 3.26 -0.56
N THR A 72 24.66 4.21 -1.41
CA THR A 72 24.53 5.66 -1.11
C THR A 72 23.09 6.13 -0.97
N LYS A 73 22.11 5.42 -1.57
CA LYS A 73 20.67 5.72 -1.48
C LYS A 73 19.98 5.02 -0.30
N LEU A 74 20.67 4.17 0.45
CA LEU A 74 20.08 3.50 1.61
C LEU A 74 19.65 4.50 2.67
N LYS A 75 18.49 4.27 3.29
CA LYS A 75 17.94 5.17 4.31
C LYS A 75 18.63 4.94 5.65
N HIS A 76 19.18 6.02 6.22
CA HIS A 76 19.77 6.05 7.56
C HIS A 76 18.76 5.84 8.69
N GLY A 77 19.24 5.43 9.87
CA GLY A 77 18.44 5.30 11.08
C GLY A 77 17.40 4.18 11.02
N ARG A 78 17.61 3.16 10.17
CA ARG A 78 16.73 2.00 10.09
C ARG A 78 17.24 0.85 10.96
N ALA A 79 16.28 0.04 11.46
CA ALA A 79 16.61 -1.11 12.28
C ALA A 79 17.49 -2.11 11.51
N ALA A 80 18.51 -2.63 12.19
CA ALA A 80 19.37 -3.70 11.71
C ALA A 80 18.59 -5.02 11.55
N GLY A 81 19.06 -5.89 10.66
CA GLY A 81 18.64 -7.28 10.57
C GLY A 81 19.10 -8.11 11.77
N LEU A 82 18.98 -9.44 11.67
CA LEU A 82 19.47 -10.36 12.71
C LEU A 82 21.00 -10.36 12.83
N ASP A 83 21.69 -9.93 11.77
CA ASP A 83 23.14 -9.77 11.69
C ASP A 83 23.68 -8.51 12.41
N GLY A 84 22.80 -7.64 12.89
CA GLY A 84 23.16 -6.37 13.54
C GLY A 84 23.67 -5.29 12.58
N LEU A 85 23.75 -5.55 11.25
CA LEU A 85 24.23 -4.59 10.27
C LEU A 85 23.14 -3.59 9.87
N THR A 86 23.53 -2.32 9.75
CA THR A 86 22.69 -1.20 9.31
C THR A 86 23.21 -0.61 8.00
N ALA A 87 22.43 0.31 7.39
CA ALA A 87 22.86 1.02 6.19
C ALA A 87 24.17 1.79 6.41
N GLU A 88 24.36 2.36 7.61
CA GLU A 88 25.52 3.14 7.97
C GLU A 88 26.82 2.30 7.94
N HIS A 89 26.76 1.02 8.34
CA HIS A 89 27.91 0.13 8.24
C HIS A 89 28.37 -0.06 6.79
N LEU A 90 27.43 -0.18 5.83
CA LEU A 90 27.78 -0.32 4.42
C LEU A 90 28.27 1.01 3.84
N LEU A 91 27.63 2.11 4.25
CA LEU A 91 27.93 3.44 3.71
C LEU A 91 29.31 3.96 4.12
N TYR A 92 29.72 3.70 5.36
CA TYR A 92 31.01 4.15 5.90
C TYR A 92 32.11 3.07 5.86
N CYS A 93 31.84 1.95 5.20
CA CYS A 93 32.84 0.91 4.97
C CYS A 93 33.82 1.34 3.85
N HIS A 94 34.94 0.62 3.74
CA HIS A 94 35.90 0.84 2.68
C HIS A 94 35.23 0.67 1.29
N PRO A 95 35.52 1.53 0.29
CA PRO A 95 34.89 1.48 -1.05
C PRO A 95 35.03 0.14 -1.79
N ILE A 96 36.04 -0.68 -1.44
CA ILE A 96 36.23 -2.05 -1.98
C ILE A 96 35.00 -2.94 -1.73
N LEU A 97 34.20 -2.65 -0.70
CA LEU A 97 33.00 -3.41 -0.40
C LEU A 97 32.05 -3.49 -1.58
N SER A 98 31.88 -2.40 -2.35
CA SER A 98 31.02 -2.38 -3.53
C SER A 98 31.51 -3.36 -4.61
N CYS A 99 32.84 -3.49 -4.80
CA CYS A 99 33.43 -4.48 -5.70
C CYS A 99 33.17 -5.91 -5.22
N VAL A 100 33.36 -6.17 -3.93
CA VAL A 100 33.15 -7.51 -3.34
C VAL A 100 31.69 -7.91 -3.44
N LEU A 101 30.76 -7.01 -3.10
CA LEU A 101 29.32 -7.27 -3.21
C LEU A 101 28.89 -7.45 -4.67
N SER A 102 29.42 -6.67 -5.61
CA SER A 102 29.14 -6.83 -7.04
C SER A 102 29.50 -8.26 -7.51
N LYS A 103 30.70 -8.73 -7.17
CA LYS A 103 31.14 -10.10 -7.49
C LYS A 103 30.26 -11.16 -6.84
N LEU A 104 29.94 -10.99 -5.55
CA LEU A 104 29.05 -11.90 -4.81
C LEU A 104 27.67 -11.97 -5.48
N PHE A 105 27.06 -10.83 -5.77
CA PHE A 105 25.72 -10.76 -6.37
C PHE A 105 25.70 -11.39 -7.76
N ASN A 106 26.75 -11.19 -8.55
CA ASN A 106 26.88 -11.83 -9.87
C ASN A 106 27.05 -13.36 -9.77
N LEU A 107 27.83 -13.84 -8.81
CA LEU A 107 27.92 -15.28 -8.54
C LEU A 107 26.56 -15.86 -8.15
N MET A 108 25.79 -15.15 -7.32
CA MET A 108 24.44 -15.57 -6.94
C MET A 108 23.51 -15.63 -8.14
N ILE A 109 23.53 -14.62 -9.01
CA ILE A 109 22.70 -14.57 -10.23
C ILE A 109 23.07 -15.69 -11.19
N VAL A 110 24.35 -15.85 -11.53
CA VAL A 110 24.80 -16.84 -12.51
C VAL A 110 24.51 -18.28 -12.06
N ASN A 111 24.66 -18.55 -10.76
CA ASN A 111 24.42 -19.88 -10.20
C ASN A 111 22.97 -20.12 -9.74
N GLY A 112 22.06 -19.16 -9.86
CA GLY A 112 20.68 -19.28 -9.37
C GLY A 112 20.59 -19.53 -7.87
N TYR A 113 21.54 -19.02 -7.08
CA TYR A 113 21.70 -19.36 -5.66
C TYR A 113 21.67 -18.13 -4.77
N VAL A 114 21.06 -18.27 -3.59
CA VAL A 114 21.02 -17.23 -2.54
C VAL A 114 21.53 -17.82 -1.22
N PRO A 115 22.46 -17.15 -0.51
CA PRO A 115 22.91 -17.56 0.81
C PRO A 115 21.72 -17.65 1.81
N ALA A 116 21.72 -18.66 2.67
CA ALA A 116 20.61 -18.85 3.63
C ALA A 116 20.34 -17.61 4.50
N ALA A 117 21.39 -16.88 4.88
CA ALA A 117 21.28 -15.65 5.67
C ALA A 117 20.38 -14.56 5.01
N PHE A 118 20.27 -14.54 3.67
CA PHE A 118 19.37 -13.60 2.96
C PHE A 118 17.88 -13.96 3.12
N GLY A 119 17.60 -15.23 3.38
CA GLY A 119 16.25 -15.73 3.66
C GLY A 119 15.77 -15.44 5.07
N TYR A 120 16.67 -15.19 6.03
CA TYR A 120 16.28 -14.94 7.42
C TYR A 120 15.84 -13.50 7.66
N SER A 121 14.80 -13.34 8.48
CA SER A 121 14.28 -12.05 8.92
C SER A 121 13.69 -12.17 10.32
N TYR A 122 13.42 -11.03 10.96
CA TYR A 122 12.52 -11.00 12.09
C TYR A 122 11.33 -10.08 11.81
N THR A 123 10.19 -10.45 12.35
CA THR A 123 8.93 -9.72 12.18
C THR A 123 8.62 -8.91 13.44
N VAL A 124 8.33 -7.62 13.26
CA VAL A 124 7.83 -6.74 14.31
C VAL A 124 6.34 -6.56 14.15
N PRO A 125 5.51 -7.00 15.13
CA PRO A 125 4.08 -6.75 15.11
C PRO A 125 3.78 -5.27 15.39
N LEU A 126 3.12 -4.60 14.44
CA LEU A 126 2.66 -3.20 14.56
C LEU A 126 1.13 -3.16 14.67
N SER A 127 0.60 -2.53 15.75
CA SER A 127 -0.84 -2.41 15.94
C SER A 127 -1.51 -1.62 14.80
N LYS A 128 -2.59 -2.18 14.25
CA LYS A 128 -3.51 -1.51 13.30
C LYS A 128 -4.42 -0.52 14.01
N VAL A 129 -4.64 -0.72 15.31
CA VAL A 129 -5.52 0.09 16.14
C VAL A 129 -4.76 1.29 16.69
N SER A 130 -5.35 2.48 16.60
CA SER A 130 -4.72 3.73 17.05
C SER A 130 -4.80 3.91 18.58
N ASP A 131 -5.81 3.34 19.23
CA ASP A 131 -6.01 3.39 20.67
C ASP A 131 -6.02 1.97 21.24
N CYS A 132 -4.89 1.58 21.81
CA CYS A 132 -4.66 0.25 22.37
C CYS A 132 -5.21 0.12 23.83
N ARG A 133 -5.79 1.19 24.40
CA ARG A 133 -6.22 1.21 25.81
C ARG A 133 -7.65 0.72 26.00
N THR A 134 -8.48 0.81 24.98
CA THR A 134 -9.94 0.57 25.07
C THR A 134 -10.38 -0.77 24.54
N LYS A 135 -9.49 -1.56 23.91
CA LYS A 135 -9.84 -2.85 23.29
C LYS A 135 -8.86 -3.94 23.72
N ALA A 136 -9.39 -5.11 24.08
CA ALA A 136 -8.59 -6.31 24.19
C ALA A 136 -8.00 -6.65 22.80
N LEU A 137 -6.67 -6.60 22.67
CA LEU A 137 -5.98 -6.81 21.41
C LEU A 137 -5.72 -8.30 21.17
N THR A 138 -5.98 -8.72 19.94
CA THR A 138 -5.65 -10.06 19.41
C THR A 138 -4.53 -9.95 18.39
N CYS A 139 -3.90 -11.07 18.03
CA CYS A 139 -2.86 -11.10 16.99
C CYS A 139 -3.37 -10.56 15.64
N ASN A 140 -4.66 -10.69 15.33
CA ASN A 140 -5.29 -10.14 14.12
C ASN A 140 -5.27 -8.59 14.05
N ASP A 141 -5.20 -7.92 15.19
CA ASP A 141 -5.14 -6.46 15.26
C ASP A 141 -3.75 -5.90 14.93
N PHE A 142 -2.81 -6.77 14.55
CA PHE A 142 -1.44 -6.39 14.20
C PHE A 142 -1.11 -6.69 12.74
N ARG A 143 -0.14 -5.93 12.21
CA ARG A 143 0.52 -6.16 10.93
C ARG A 143 1.97 -6.55 11.21
N GLY A 144 2.45 -7.64 10.64
CA GLY A 144 3.86 -8.05 10.75
C GLY A 144 4.73 -7.31 9.74
N ILE A 145 5.72 -6.55 10.22
CA ILE A 145 6.71 -5.92 9.34
C ILE A 145 8.01 -6.69 9.47
N ALA A 146 8.44 -7.30 8.37
CA ALA A 146 9.68 -8.07 8.32
C ALA A 146 10.91 -7.16 8.17
N ILE A 147 11.94 -7.45 8.92
CA ILE A 147 13.23 -6.78 8.86
C ILE A 147 14.28 -7.83 8.50
N SER A 148 14.82 -7.73 7.28
CA SER A 148 15.87 -8.58 6.73
C SER A 148 17.23 -7.91 6.80
N ALA A 149 18.30 -8.68 6.59
CA ALA A 149 19.68 -8.21 6.53
C ALA A 149 19.85 -7.08 5.49
N ILE A 150 20.67 -6.09 5.82
CA ILE A 150 20.86 -4.93 4.91
C ILE A 150 21.55 -5.31 3.62
N ILE A 151 22.44 -6.30 3.63
CA ILE A 151 23.11 -6.82 2.41
C ILE A 151 22.08 -7.50 1.50
N SER A 152 21.13 -8.26 2.06
CA SER A 152 20.01 -8.83 1.32
C SER A 152 19.16 -7.74 0.65
N LYS A 153 18.84 -6.66 1.36
CA LYS A 153 18.11 -5.51 0.78
C LYS A 153 18.89 -4.81 -0.32
N THR A 154 20.22 -4.69 -0.17
CA THR A 154 21.08 -4.14 -1.22
C THR A 154 21.01 -4.98 -2.48
N PHE A 155 21.06 -6.30 -2.35
CA PHE A 155 20.87 -7.22 -3.48
C PHE A 155 19.47 -7.08 -4.12
N GLU A 156 18.40 -6.97 -3.31
CA GLU A 156 17.05 -6.73 -3.81
C GLU A 156 16.97 -5.43 -4.64
N TYR A 157 17.61 -4.34 -4.19
CA TYR A 157 17.66 -3.09 -4.96
C TYR A 157 18.45 -3.25 -6.26
N CYS A 158 19.59 -3.95 -6.25
CA CYS A 158 20.37 -4.20 -7.44
C CYS A 158 19.60 -5.02 -8.47
N ILE A 159 18.92 -6.10 -8.03
CA ILE A 159 18.03 -6.90 -8.90
C ILE A 159 16.94 -6.00 -9.47
N LEU A 160 16.25 -5.22 -8.64
CA LEU A 160 15.15 -4.37 -9.09
C LEU A 160 15.59 -3.40 -10.19
N GLU A 161 16.73 -2.73 -10.03
CA GLU A 161 17.24 -1.80 -11.06
C GLU A 161 17.56 -2.52 -12.38
N ARG A 162 18.01 -3.79 -12.33
CA ARG A 162 18.39 -4.56 -13.53
C ARG A 162 17.20 -5.24 -14.23
N ILE A 163 16.17 -5.61 -13.50
CA ILE A 163 15.04 -6.37 -14.04
C ILE A 163 13.69 -5.71 -13.85
N GLU A 164 13.64 -4.39 -13.56
CA GLU A 164 12.40 -3.62 -13.39
C GLU A 164 11.42 -3.86 -14.56
N TYR A 165 11.92 -4.05 -15.77
CA TYR A 165 11.11 -4.33 -16.96
C TYR A 165 10.21 -5.56 -16.81
N PHE A 166 10.69 -6.63 -16.19
CA PHE A 166 9.88 -7.84 -15.97
C PHE A 166 8.81 -7.66 -14.88
N PHE A 167 8.91 -6.60 -14.08
CA PHE A 167 7.95 -6.28 -13.02
C PHE A 167 6.96 -5.20 -13.39
N LEU A 168 7.01 -4.69 -14.62
CA LEU A 168 6.04 -3.70 -15.08
C LEU A 168 4.62 -4.28 -14.99
N SER A 169 3.72 -3.57 -14.33
CA SER A 169 2.31 -3.88 -14.27
C SER A 169 1.50 -2.96 -15.17
N LYS A 170 0.31 -3.40 -15.56
CA LYS A 170 -0.63 -2.62 -16.37
C LYS A 170 -0.93 -1.26 -15.72
N ASP A 171 -1.38 -0.30 -16.51
CA ASP A 171 -1.59 1.08 -16.06
C ASP A 171 -2.75 1.24 -15.06
N ASN A 172 -3.64 0.26 -15.02
CA ASN A 172 -4.70 0.17 -14.00
C ASN A 172 -4.21 -0.22 -12.60
N GLN A 173 -3.01 -0.82 -12.49
CA GLN A 173 -2.33 -1.01 -11.22
C GLN A 173 -1.52 0.24 -10.90
N PHE A 174 -1.99 1.02 -9.93
CA PHE A 174 -1.36 2.26 -9.50
C PHE A 174 -0.38 2.05 -8.33
N GLY A 175 -0.58 0.98 -7.56
CA GLY A 175 0.28 0.66 -6.43
C GLY A 175 1.72 0.37 -6.85
N PHE A 176 2.66 0.81 -6.02
CA PHE A 176 4.09 0.55 -6.16
C PHE A 176 4.77 1.13 -7.42
N LYS A 177 4.08 2.00 -8.16
CA LYS A 177 4.66 2.75 -9.29
C LYS A 177 5.29 4.06 -8.84
N LYS A 178 6.46 4.37 -9.38
CA LYS A 178 7.15 5.65 -9.13
C LYS A 178 6.30 6.83 -9.65
N ARG A 179 6.23 7.92 -8.89
CA ARG A 179 5.53 9.18 -9.23
C ARG A 179 4.01 9.08 -9.31
N VAL A 180 3.42 7.94 -8.96
CA VAL A 180 1.97 7.73 -8.94
C VAL A 180 1.58 7.34 -7.51
N GLY A 181 0.49 7.90 -6.98
CA GLY A 181 0.05 7.67 -5.60
C GLY A 181 -1.48 7.65 -5.46
N CYS A 182 -1.96 7.50 -4.23
CA CYS A 182 -3.39 7.40 -3.92
C CYS A 182 -4.23 8.55 -4.52
N THR A 183 -3.67 9.77 -4.58
CA THR A 183 -4.34 10.94 -5.15
C THR A 183 -4.65 10.74 -6.65
N HIS A 184 -3.73 10.12 -7.41
CA HIS A 184 -3.95 9.80 -8.83
C HIS A 184 -5.11 8.82 -9.00
N VAL A 185 -5.20 7.82 -8.15
CA VAL A 185 -6.28 6.82 -8.14
C VAL A 185 -7.63 7.46 -7.89
N VAL A 186 -7.73 8.27 -6.82
CA VAL A 186 -8.98 8.95 -6.47
C VAL A 186 -9.42 9.91 -7.57
N TYR A 187 -8.47 10.63 -8.17
CA TYR A 187 -8.77 11.55 -9.27
C TYR A 187 -9.21 10.79 -10.54
N SER A 188 -8.58 9.66 -10.86
CA SER A 188 -9.00 8.80 -11.98
C SER A 188 -10.41 8.25 -11.78
N ALA A 189 -10.72 7.75 -10.58
CA ALA A 189 -12.06 7.31 -10.22
C ALA A 189 -13.08 8.46 -10.33
N ARG A 190 -12.73 9.64 -9.78
CA ARG A 190 -13.56 10.85 -9.88
C ARG A 190 -13.85 11.23 -11.33
N LYS A 191 -12.83 11.37 -12.18
CA LYS A 191 -12.98 11.74 -13.58
C LYS A 191 -13.88 10.76 -14.35
N THR A 192 -13.71 9.47 -14.10
CA THR A 192 -14.57 8.44 -14.70
C THR A 192 -16.01 8.57 -14.24
N ILE A 193 -16.24 8.75 -12.93
CA ILE A 193 -17.60 8.90 -12.38
C ILE A 193 -18.25 10.19 -12.91
N GLU A 194 -17.54 11.33 -12.89
CA GLU A 194 -18.04 12.61 -13.39
C GLU A 194 -18.45 12.50 -14.87
N ARG A 195 -17.66 11.81 -15.69
CA ARG A 195 -17.97 11.57 -17.10
C ARG A 195 -19.28 10.77 -17.27
N TYR A 196 -19.45 9.67 -16.54
CA TYR A 196 -20.65 8.85 -16.63
C TYR A 196 -21.89 9.59 -16.15
N VAL A 197 -21.76 10.34 -15.04
CA VAL A 197 -22.86 11.14 -14.47
C VAL A 197 -23.24 12.29 -15.42
N ALA A 198 -22.28 12.95 -16.06
CA ALA A 198 -22.54 13.98 -17.07
C ALA A 198 -23.32 13.41 -18.28
N GLY A 199 -23.07 12.14 -18.64
CA GLY A 199 -23.86 11.41 -19.66
C GLY A 199 -25.21 10.87 -19.14
N GLY A 200 -25.68 11.30 -17.95
CA GLY A 200 -26.97 10.87 -17.37
C GLY A 200 -26.96 9.48 -16.72
N SER A 201 -25.82 8.79 -16.69
CA SER A 201 -25.71 7.44 -16.13
C SER A 201 -25.51 7.47 -14.61
N THR A 202 -25.96 6.40 -13.94
CA THR A 202 -25.59 6.12 -12.54
C THR A 202 -24.45 5.10 -12.52
N VAL A 203 -23.38 5.41 -11.81
CA VAL A 203 -22.22 4.53 -11.67
C VAL A 203 -22.41 3.60 -10.50
N ASN A 204 -22.25 2.30 -10.75
CA ASN A 204 -22.20 1.27 -9.73
C ASN A 204 -20.74 0.99 -9.42
N ILE A 205 -20.37 1.12 -8.16
CA ILE A 205 -19.01 1.02 -7.65
C ILE A 205 -18.94 -0.20 -6.76
N CYS A 206 -17.90 -1.01 -6.91
CA CYS A 206 -17.58 -2.09 -5.98
C CYS A 206 -16.15 -1.94 -5.51
N SER A 207 -15.94 -1.90 -4.20
CA SER A 207 -14.63 -1.95 -3.55
C SER A 207 -14.42 -3.35 -3.00
N LEU A 208 -13.40 -4.04 -3.48
CA LEU A 208 -13.02 -5.38 -3.06
C LEU A 208 -11.75 -5.29 -2.20
N ASP A 209 -11.81 -5.84 -0.97
CA ASP A 209 -10.68 -6.02 -0.06
C ASP A 209 -10.22 -7.47 -0.13
N LEU A 210 -8.92 -7.71 -0.19
CA LEU A 210 -8.36 -9.05 -0.20
C LEU A 210 -7.94 -9.49 1.19
N SER A 211 -8.22 -10.74 1.52
CA SER A 211 -7.88 -11.31 2.83
C SER A 211 -6.38 -11.58 2.93
N LYS A 212 -5.65 -10.79 3.73
CA LYS A 212 -4.22 -11.03 4.06
C LYS A 212 -3.35 -11.22 2.81
N ALA A 213 -3.53 -10.34 1.83
CA ALA A 213 -3.07 -10.49 0.47
C ALA A 213 -1.56 -10.79 0.34
N PHE A 214 -0.69 -10.01 1.01
CA PHE A 214 0.77 -10.24 0.99
C PHE A 214 1.20 -11.56 1.63
N ASP A 215 0.49 -11.99 2.68
CA ASP A 215 0.88 -13.15 3.47
C ASP A 215 0.46 -14.47 2.79
N ARG A 216 -0.39 -14.39 1.75
CA ARG A 216 -0.98 -15.54 1.07
C ARG A 216 -0.61 -15.71 -0.39
N VAL A 217 0.37 -14.99 -0.88
CA VAL A 217 0.90 -15.15 -2.24
C VAL A 217 1.43 -16.58 -2.42
N ASN A 218 0.85 -17.34 -3.35
CA ASN A 218 1.34 -18.66 -3.70
C ASN A 218 2.62 -18.51 -4.55
N HIS A 219 3.74 -19.07 -4.08
CA HIS A 219 5.03 -18.94 -4.75
C HIS A 219 5.03 -19.58 -6.14
N HIS A 220 4.36 -20.73 -6.33
CA HIS A 220 4.29 -21.41 -7.63
C HIS A 220 3.50 -20.58 -8.64
N ALA A 221 2.34 -20.04 -8.24
CA ALA A 221 1.58 -19.14 -9.10
C ALA A 221 2.38 -17.88 -9.47
N LEU A 222 3.12 -17.31 -8.52
CA LEU A 222 4.01 -16.17 -8.79
C LEU A 222 5.12 -16.53 -9.78
N LEU A 223 5.76 -17.68 -9.61
CA LEU A 223 6.81 -18.17 -10.52
C LEU A 223 6.25 -18.43 -11.92
N ILE A 224 5.04 -18.99 -12.06
CA ILE A 224 4.34 -19.14 -13.35
C ILE A 224 4.16 -17.77 -14.01
N LYS A 225 3.73 -16.74 -13.26
CA LYS A 225 3.58 -15.37 -13.79
C LYS A 225 4.92 -14.78 -14.26
N LEU A 226 6.00 -15.01 -13.52
CA LEU A 226 7.36 -14.58 -13.92
C LEU A 226 7.85 -15.32 -15.15
N MET A 227 7.56 -16.62 -15.30
CA MET A 227 7.85 -17.40 -16.50
C MET A 227 7.06 -16.88 -17.71
N LYS A 228 5.78 -16.55 -17.57
CA LYS A 228 4.97 -15.91 -18.64
C LYS A 228 5.58 -14.59 -19.12
N ARG A 229 6.32 -13.90 -18.26
CA ARG A 229 7.07 -12.67 -18.59
C ARG A 229 8.49 -12.93 -19.14
N ARG A 230 8.85 -14.20 -19.33
CA ARG A 230 10.14 -14.64 -19.88
C ARG A 230 11.36 -14.19 -19.07
N LEU A 231 11.23 -14.15 -17.72
CA LEU A 231 12.35 -13.84 -16.83
C LEU A 231 13.54 -14.79 -17.13
N PRO A 232 14.80 -14.34 -17.15
CA PRO A 232 15.96 -15.22 -17.32
C PRO A 232 15.93 -16.39 -16.33
N THR A 233 16.27 -17.60 -16.81
CA THR A 233 16.17 -18.84 -16.02
C THR A 233 16.98 -18.76 -14.74
N GLN A 234 18.19 -18.22 -14.78
CA GLN A 234 19.05 -18.06 -13.60
C GLN A 234 18.42 -17.12 -12.55
N LEU A 235 17.77 -16.03 -12.99
CA LEU A 235 17.07 -15.14 -12.08
C LEU A 235 15.79 -15.78 -11.50
N LEU A 236 15.11 -16.62 -12.30
CA LEU A 236 14.00 -17.42 -11.77
C LEU A 236 14.49 -18.38 -10.68
N ASP A 237 15.63 -19.04 -10.88
CA ASP A 237 16.25 -19.94 -9.92
C ASP A 237 16.69 -19.21 -8.63
N VAL A 238 17.17 -17.97 -8.74
CA VAL A 238 17.40 -17.09 -7.58
C VAL A 238 16.12 -16.96 -6.75
N PHE A 239 14.96 -16.69 -7.37
CA PHE A 239 13.69 -16.56 -6.63
C PHE A 239 13.24 -17.89 -6.02
N VAL A 240 13.33 -18.99 -6.77
CA VAL A 240 13.00 -20.33 -6.26
C VAL A 240 13.85 -20.66 -5.03
N ASN A 241 15.17 -20.51 -5.15
CA ASN A 241 16.10 -20.78 -4.07
C ASN A 241 15.91 -19.85 -2.87
N TRP A 242 15.51 -18.61 -3.11
CA TRP A 242 15.22 -17.64 -2.04
C TRP A 242 13.96 -18.00 -1.28
N PHE A 243 12.85 -18.27 -1.97
CA PHE A 243 11.58 -18.62 -1.33
C PHE A 243 11.71 -19.90 -0.49
N ASP A 244 12.50 -20.86 -0.93
CA ASP A 244 12.78 -22.09 -0.16
C ASP A 244 13.50 -21.82 1.15
N LYS A 245 14.32 -20.79 1.23
CA LYS A 245 15.14 -20.41 2.38
C LYS A 245 14.51 -19.30 3.23
N CYS A 246 13.25 -18.90 2.99
CA CYS A 246 12.60 -17.84 3.75
C CYS A 246 12.15 -18.33 5.14
N TYR A 247 12.79 -17.77 6.18
CA TYR A 247 12.43 -17.98 7.59
C TYR A 247 12.27 -16.65 8.30
N SER A 248 11.38 -16.62 9.29
CA SER A 248 11.19 -15.47 10.17
C SER A 248 11.01 -15.92 11.61
N CYS A 249 11.32 -15.02 12.55
CA CYS A 249 10.91 -15.11 13.95
C CYS A 249 10.23 -13.80 14.33
N VAL A 250 9.59 -13.75 15.48
CA VAL A 250 8.95 -12.52 15.97
C VAL A 250 9.83 -11.85 17.02
N ARG A 251 10.01 -10.54 16.90
CA ARG A 251 10.68 -9.72 17.92
C ARG A 251 9.66 -8.92 18.72
N TRP A 252 9.56 -9.21 20.02
CA TRP A 252 8.69 -8.52 20.96
C TRP A 252 9.46 -8.15 22.21
N ASP A 253 9.50 -6.86 22.57
CA ASP A 253 10.25 -6.31 23.72
C ASP A 253 11.72 -6.80 23.84
N GLY A 254 12.40 -6.86 22.68
CA GLY A 254 13.78 -7.30 22.61
C GLY A 254 13.96 -8.83 22.51
N LEU A 255 12.98 -9.62 22.89
CA LEU A 255 13.00 -11.06 22.82
C LEU A 255 12.61 -11.57 21.42
N LEU A 256 13.23 -12.68 21.01
CA LEU A 256 12.96 -13.40 19.78
C LEU A 256 12.17 -14.67 20.07
N SER A 257 11.18 -14.95 19.24
CA SER A 257 10.46 -16.24 19.24
C SER A 257 11.28 -17.35 18.56
N HIS A 258 10.72 -18.56 18.47
CA HIS A 258 11.20 -19.58 17.54
C HIS A 258 11.05 -19.14 16.09
N PHE A 259 11.87 -19.73 15.18
CA PHE A 259 11.79 -19.52 13.74
C PHE A 259 10.66 -20.34 13.13
N TYR A 260 9.97 -19.75 12.14
CA TYR A 260 9.00 -20.42 11.30
C TYR A 260 9.33 -20.19 9.82
N ARG A 261 9.00 -21.14 8.95
CA ARG A 261 9.23 -21.06 7.50
C ARG A 261 8.07 -20.32 6.83
N LEU A 262 8.38 -19.44 5.90
CA LEU A 262 7.40 -18.81 5.02
C LEU A 262 7.20 -19.68 3.78
N LYS A 263 6.20 -20.56 3.80
CA LYS A 263 5.85 -21.43 2.67
C LYS A 263 5.06 -20.69 1.59
N PHE A 264 4.40 -19.62 1.96
CA PHE A 264 3.59 -18.73 1.15
C PHE A 264 3.92 -17.28 1.49
N GLY A 265 3.36 -16.36 0.71
CA GLY A 265 3.46 -14.95 0.99
C GLY A 265 4.78 -14.32 0.58
N VAL A 266 4.78 -13.00 0.55
CA VAL A 266 5.95 -12.18 0.36
C VAL A 266 6.16 -11.28 1.57
N ARG A 267 7.40 -11.10 2.01
CA ARG A 267 7.73 -10.38 3.25
C ARG A 267 7.29 -8.92 3.19
N GLN A 268 6.45 -8.49 4.11
CA GLN A 268 6.07 -7.07 4.26
C GLN A 268 7.25 -6.28 4.82
N GLY A 269 8.01 -5.62 3.94
CA GLY A 269 9.23 -4.87 4.28
C GLY A 269 10.45 -5.24 3.42
N SER A 270 10.34 -6.24 2.55
CA SER A 270 11.29 -6.50 1.47
C SER A 270 11.15 -5.46 0.36
N VAL A 271 12.21 -5.23 -0.40
CA VAL A 271 12.24 -4.29 -1.52
C VAL A 271 11.46 -4.82 -2.71
N LEU A 272 11.59 -6.10 -3.02
CA LEU A 272 10.97 -6.74 -4.19
C LEU A 272 9.50 -7.13 -3.96
N SER A 273 9.09 -7.38 -2.72
CA SER A 273 7.73 -7.85 -2.41
C SER A 273 6.60 -7.01 -3.01
N PRO A 274 6.65 -5.66 -3.01
CA PRO A 274 5.63 -4.84 -3.64
C PRO A 274 5.50 -5.07 -5.15
N TYR A 275 6.61 -5.21 -5.83
CA TYR A 275 6.65 -5.44 -7.29
C TYR A 275 6.20 -6.85 -7.66
N LEU A 276 6.64 -7.86 -6.92
CA LEU A 276 6.20 -9.24 -7.07
C LEU A 276 4.69 -9.37 -6.83
N PHE A 277 4.16 -8.66 -5.84
CA PHE A 277 2.73 -8.61 -5.57
C PHE A 277 1.94 -7.93 -6.69
N ALA A 278 2.46 -6.83 -7.26
CA ALA A 278 1.85 -6.17 -8.41
C ALA A 278 1.80 -7.10 -9.65
N VAL A 279 2.88 -7.84 -9.91
CA VAL A 279 2.92 -8.88 -10.96
C VAL A 279 1.89 -9.98 -10.69
N TYR A 280 1.78 -10.40 -9.44
CA TYR A 280 0.85 -11.46 -9.02
C TYR A 280 -0.61 -11.14 -9.35
N LEU A 281 -1.03 -9.88 -9.14
CA LEU A 281 -2.41 -9.43 -9.38
C LEU A 281 -2.65 -8.84 -10.79
N ASP A 282 -1.63 -8.74 -11.64
CA ASP A 282 -1.72 -7.97 -12.91
C ASP A 282 -2.76 -8.52 -13.91
N ASP A 283 -3.04 -9.82 -13.86
CA ASP A 283 -4.00 -10.47 -14.80
C ASP A 283 -5.46 -10.28 -14.39
N ILE A 284 -5.74 -9.80 -13.17
CA ILE A 284 -7.09 -9.40 -12.75
C ILE A 284 -7.69 -8.33 -13.69
N ILE A 285 -6.80 -7.55 -14.33
CA ILE A 285 -7.17 -6.54 -15.30
C ILE A 285 -7.36 -7.23 -16.65
N ASP A 286 -8.63 -7.52 -17.03
CA ASP A 286 -8.94 -8.07 -18.35
C ASP A 286 -8.51 -7.09 -19.45
N HIS A 287 -7.77 -7.59 -20.46
CA HIS A 287 -7.39 -6.82 -21.65
C HIS A 287 -8.58 -6.39 -22.49
N ARG A 288 -9.75 -7.02 -22.30
CA ARG A 288 -10.99 -6.72 -23.01
C ARG A 288 -11.85 -5.66 -22.31
N ALA A 289 -11.45 -5.21 -21.10
CA ALA A 289 -12.16 -4.15 -20.40
C ALA A 289 -12.09 -2.88 -21.25
N ASN A 290 -13.22 -2.48 -21.82
CA ASN A 290 -13.34 -1.22 -22.54
C ASN A 290 -13.28 -0.09 -21.49
N TYR A 291 -12.14 0.57 -21.37
CA TYR A 291 -11.91 1.68 -20.42
C TYR A 291 -12.96 2.81 -20.53
N LEU A 292 -13.71 2.85 -21.64
CA LEU A 292 -14.75 3.84 -21.87
C LEU A 292 -16.06 3.52 -21.14
N HIS A 293 -16.31 2.25 -20.79
CA HIS A 293 -17.57 1.81 -20.18
C HIS A 293 -17.40 1.13 -18.82
N ASN A 294 -16.28 0.46 -18.59
CA ASN A 294 -16.02 -0.28 -17.37
C ASN A 294 -14.57 -0.05 -16.96
N LEU A 295 -14.34 0.32 -15.70
CA LEU A 295 -12.99 0.62 -15.22
C LEU A 295 -12.65 -0.25 -14.00
N VAL A 296 -11.52 -0.92 -14.09
CA VAL A 296 -10.85 -1.59 -12.97
C VAL A 296 -9.68 -0.74 -12.55
N ILE A 297 -9.61 -0.37 -11.28
CA ILE A 297 -8.47 0.31 -10.68
C ILE A 297 -7.94 -0.56 -9.55
N ILE A 298 -6.64 -0.80 -9.52
CA ILE A 298 -5.98 -1.56 -8.48
C ILE A 298 -4.93 -0.67 -7.81
N TYR A 299 -4.93 -0.64 -6.48
CA TYR A 299 -3.89 -0.02 -5.69
C TYR A 299 -3.40 -1.01 -4.64
N ALA A 300 -2.32 -1.72 -4.94
CA ALA A 300 -1.85 -2.87 -4.17
C ALA A 300 -2.95 -3.95 -4.05
N ASP A 301 -3.48 -4.16 -2.85
CA ASP A 301 -4.56 -5.11 -2.53
C ASP A 301 -5.97 -4.51 -2.63
N ASP A 302 -6.10 -3.19 -2.74
CA ASP A 302 -7.39 -2.50 -2.91
C ASP A 302 -7.83 -2.50 -4.38
N ILE A 303 -8.93 -3.17 -4.71
CA ILE A 303 -9.51 -3.24 -6.06
C ILE A 303 -10.79 -2.42 -6.09
N LEU A 304 -10.90 -1.49 -7.05
CA LEU A 304 -12.09 -0.68 -7.28
C LEU A 304 -12.64 -0.96 -8.69
N LEU A 305 -13.89 -1.37 -8.76
CA LEU A 305 -14.62 -1.64 -9.99
C LEU A 305 -15.67 -0.56 -10.20
N LEU A 306 -15.73 -0.01 -11.41
CA LEU A 306 -16.69 1.02 -11.82
C LEU A 306 -17.42 0.56 -13.07
N ALA A 307 -18.75 0.49 -13.03
CA ALA A 307 -19.58 0.10 -14.16
C ALA A 307 -20.88 0.92 -14.26
N GLN A 308 -21.38 1.14 -15.47
CA GLN A 308 -22.64 1.86 -15.70
C GLN A 308 -23.85 0.97 -15.42
N SER A 309 -23.75 -0.35 -15.60
CA SER A 309 -24.84 -1.29 -15.32
C SER A 309 -24.48 -2.28 -14.20
N LEU A 310 -25.50 -2.76 -13.49
CA LEU A 310 -25.34 -3.81 -12.48
C LEU A 310 -24.86 -5.12 -13.06
N ARG A 311 -25.35 -5.45 -14.28
CA ARG A 311 -24.94 -6.67 -14.99
C ARG A 311 -23.44 -6.66 -15.28
N GLU A 312 -22.92 -5.54 -15.78
CA GLU A 312 -21.49 -5.39 -16.04
C GLU A 312 -20.67 -5.45 -14.75
N LEU A 313 -21.14 -4.78 -13.67
CA LEU A 313 -20.47 -4.85 -12.39
C LEU A 313 -20.39 -6.30 -11.86
N GLN A 314 -21.48 -7.06 -11.98
CA GLN A 314 -21.50 -8.47 -11.57
C GLN A 314 -20.53 -9.32 -12.40
N ILE A 315 -20.42 -9.07 -13.71
CA ILE A 315 -19.47 -9.75 -14.59
C ILE A 315 -18.02 -9.40 -14.19
N MET A 316 -17.75 -8.13 -13.90
CA MET A 316 -16.42 -7.69 -13.45
C MET A 316 -16.03 -8.35 -12.13
N VAL A 317 -16.95 -8.41 -11.16
CA VAL A 317 -16.73 -9.08 -9.87
C VAL A 317 -16.43 -10.57 -10.09
N ALA A 318 -17.22 -11.25 -10.91
CA ALA A 318 -17.02 -12.68 -11.20
C ALA A 318 -15.68 -12.95 -11.92
N ASN A 319 -15.26 -12.07 -12.83
CA ASN A 319 -13.96 -12.18 -13.49
C ASN A 319 -12.80 -11.98 -12.50
N CYS A 320 -12.87 -10.96 -11.63
CA CYS A 320 -11.90 -10.76 -10.58
C CYS A 320 -11.82 -11.97 -9.64
N GLU A 321 -12.96 -12.50 -9.23
CA GLU A 321 -13.03 -13.64 -8.32
C GLU A 321 -12.44 -14.91 -8.95
N ARG A 322 -12.69 -15.19 -10.23
CA ARG A 322 -12.11 -16.32 -10.95
C ARG A 322 -10.58 -16.25 -10.97
N GLU A 323 -9.99 -15.07 -11.26
CA GLU A 323 -8.55 -14.88 -11.23
C GLU A 323 -7.99 -15.01 -9.80
N LEU A 324 -8.70 -14.48 -8.81
CA LEU A 324 -8.30 -14.60 -7.41
C LEU A 324 -8.32 -16.06 -6.94
N ILE A 325 -9.33 -16.84 -7.32
CA ILE A 325 -9.40 -18.28 -7.04
C ILE A 325 -8.24 -19.00 -7.70
N TRP A 326 -7.89 -18.68 -8.96
CA TRP A 326 -6.71 -19.24 -9.61
C TRP A 326 -5.43 -18.94 -8.84
N LEU A 327 -5.30 -17.75 -8.24
CA LEU A 327 -4.19 -17.30 -7.42
C LEU A 327 -4.19 -17.88 -5.98
N ASP A 328 -5.12 -18.75 -5.60
CA ASP A 328 -5.33 -19.20 -4.21
C ASP A 328 -5.61 -18.04 -3.24
N MET A 329 -6.37 -17.03 -3.72
CA MET A 329 -6.78 -15.86 -2.92
C MET A 329 -8.29 -15.75 -2.80
N CYS A 330 -8.77 -15.06 -1.77
CA CYS A 330 -10.22 -14.85 -1.58
C CYS A 330 -10.56 -13.39 -1.25
N ILE A 331 -11.75 -12.99 -1.71
CA ILE A 331 -12.35 -11.69 -1.41
C ILE A 331 -12.81 -11.69 0.07
N ASN A 332 -12.52 -10.62 0.78
CA ASN A 332 -13.02 -10.39 2.12
C ASN A 332 -14.41 -9.73 2.05
N VAL A 333 -15.46 -10.55 2.01
CA VAL A 333 -16.85 -10.08 1.88
C VAL A 333 -17.25 -9.10 3.00
N LYS A 334 -16.72 -9.26 4.22
CA LYS A 334 -17.05 -8.38 5.36
C LYS A 334 -16.49 -6.97 5.22
N LYS A 335 -15.44 -6.78 4.43
CA LYS A 335 -14.80 -5.48 4.20
C LYS A 335 -15.08 -4.93 2.80
N SER A 336 -15.51 -5.79 1.86
CA SER A 336 -15.91 -5.40 0.53
C SER A 336 -17.32 -4.83 0.53
N CYS A 337 -17.60 -3.84 -0.32
CA CYS A 337 -18.90 -3.20 -0.38
C CYS A 337 -19.18 -2.59 -1.75
N CYS A 338 -20.47 -2.30 -1.99
CA CYS A 338 -20.91 -1.62 -3.18
C CYS A 338 -21.56 -0.26 -2.86
N MET A 339 -21.47 0.69 -3.78
CA MET A 339 -22.08 2.01 -3.67
C MET A 339 -22.51 2.52 -5.05
N ARG A 340 -23.47 3.45 -5.06
CA ARG A 340 -23.94 4.08 -6.29
C ARG A 340 -23.75 5.59 -6.26
N ILE A 341 -23.29 6.16 -7.38
CA ILE A 341 -23.20 7.61 -7.57
C ILE A 341 -23.89 7.97 -8.89
N GLY A 342 -24.76 8.97 -8.87
CA GLY A 342 -25.47 9.45 -10.04
C GLY A 342 -26.95 9.68 -9.79
N PRO A 343 -27.74 9.99 -10.85
CA PRO A 343 -29.15 10.38 -10.71
C PRO A 343 -30.02 9.37 -9.96
N ARG A 344 -29.74 8.08 -10.11
CA ARG A 344 -30.49 6.98 -9.48
C ARG A 344 -29.78 6.35 -8.30
N CYS A 345 -28.92 7.11 -7.59
CA CYS A 345 -28.15 6.58 -6.46
C CYS A 345 -29.03 6.04 -5.33
N ASN A 346 -30.22 6.62 -5.11
CA ASN A 346 -31.14 6.23 -4.01
C ASN A 346 -32.12 5.12 -4.41
N VAL A 347 -32.12 4.66 -5.67
CA VAL A 347 -33.02 3.60 -6.13
C VAL A 347 -32.49 2.25 -5.68
N SER A 348 -33.33 1.41 -5.08
CA SER A 348 -32.97 0.03 -4.71
C SER A 348 -32.54 -0.77 -5.95
N CYS A 349 -31.62 -1.68 -5.78
CA CYS A 349 -31.08 -2.49 -6.87
C CYS A 349 -30.72 -3.91 -6.38
N ASN A 350 -30.52 -4.81 -7.32
CA ASN A 350 -30.16 -6.18 -7.03
C ASN A 350 -28.80 -6.26 -6.35
N SER A 351 -28.63 -7.28 -5.53
CA SER A 351 -27.37 -7.55 -4.81
C SER A 351 -26.28 -8.00 -5.78
N ILE A 352 -25.06 -7.64 -5.48
CA ILE A 352 -23.85 -8.18 -6.12
C ILE A 352 -23.38 -9.37 -5.30
N THR A 353 -23.17 -10.50 -5.96
CA THR A 353 -22.81 -11.77 -5.31
C THR A 353 -21.41 -12.23 -5.67
N THR A 354 -20.77 -12.89 -4.71
CA THR A 354 -19.49 -13.60 -4.84
C THR A 354 -19.67 -15.02 -4.34
N VAL A 355 -18.73 -15.91 -4.56
CA VAL A 355 -18.72 -17.26 -3.97
C VAL A 355 -18.77 -17.20 -2.43
N GLY A 356 -18.12 -16.18 -1.84
CA GLY A 356 -18.10 -15.98 -0.39
C GLY A 356 -19.37 -15.35 0.21
N GLY A 357 -20.33 -14.91 -0.61
CA GLY A 357 -21.58 -14.30 -0.19
C GLY A 357 -21.94 -13.01 -0.91
N THR A 358 -22.94 -12.30 -0.40
CA THR A 358 -23.45 -11.07 -0.99
C THR A 358 -22.72 -9.84 -0.47
N LEU A 359 -22.35 -8.93 -1.36
CA LEU A 359 -21.71 -7.67 -1.01
C LEU A 359 -22.77 -6.63 -0.59
N PRO A 360 -22.57 -5.95 0.56
CA PRO A 360 -23.51 -4.95 1.04
C PRO A 360 -23.47 -3.67 0.21
N TRP A 361 -24.63 -3.05 -0.02
CA TRP A 361 -24.75 -1.69 -0.51
C TRP A 361 -24.62 -0.72 0.67
N VAL A 362 -23.70 0.26 0.53
CA VAL A 362 -23.41 1.22 1.60
C VAL A 362 -23.58 2.66 1.11
N ASN A 363 -23.91 3.57 2.05
CA ASN A 363 -24.06 5.00 1.74
C ASN A 363 -22.70 5.74 1.78
N ASN A 364 -21.69 5.15 2.38
CA ASN A 364 -20.33 5.66 2.37
C ASN A 364 -19.32 4.53 2.63
N PHE A 365 -18.13 4.66 2.09
CA PHE A 365 -17.00 3.79 2.41
C PHE A 365 -15.68 4.54 2.29
N ARG A 366 -14.66 4.05 2.99
CA ARG A 366 -13.31 4.61 2.94
C ARG A 366 -12.50 3.94 1.85
N TYR A 367 -11.99 4.75 0.91
CA TYR A 367 -11.12 4.30 -0.18
C TYR A 367 -9.82 5.10 -0.17
N LEU A 368 -8.67 4.44 -0.05
CA LEU A 368 -7.33 5.05 -0.01
C LEU A 368 -7.23 6.28 0.92
N GLY A 369 -7.87 6.21 2.07
CA GLY A 369 -7.83 7.27 3.09
C GLY A 369 -8.93 8.34 2.97
N ILE A 370 -9.66 8.38 1.86
CA ILE A 370 -10.78 9.32 1.62
C ILE A 370 -12.10 8.59 1.81
N VAL A 371 -13.10 9.27 2.37
CA VAL A 371 -14.46 8.71 2.53
C VAL A 371 -15.32 9.18 1.36
N LEU A 372 -15.68 8.25 0.47
CA LEU A 372 -16.63 8.48 -0.62
C LEU A 372 -18.05 8.39 -0.08
N VAL A 373 -18.96 9.19 -0.63
CA VAL A 373 -20.36 9.29 -0.18
C VAL A 373 -21.30 9.07 -1.35
N GLN A 374 -22.33 8.26 -1.13
CA GLN A 374 -23.45 8.09 -2.05
C GLN A 374 -24.14 9.44 -2.30
N SER A 375 -24.19 9.86 -3.55
CA SER A 375 -24.74 11.16 -3.94
C SER A 375 -25.01 11.24 -5.45
N ARG A 376 -25.72 12.30 -5.88
CA ARG A 376 -25.96 12.52 -7.32
C ARG A 376 -24.71 12.82 -8.11
N ASN A 377 -23.70 13.44 -7.48
CA ASN A 377 -22.40 13.73 -8.08
C ASN A 377 -21.30 13.15 -7.22
N PHE A 378 -20.08 13.02 -7.73
CA PHE A 378 -18.95 12.56 -6.92
C PHE A 378 -18.72 13.48 -5.71
N ARG A 379 -18.69 12.91 -4.52
CA ARG A 379 -18.55 13.65 -3.26
C ARG A 379 -17.72 12.88 -2.23
N CYS A 380 -16.90 13.62 -1.48
CA CYS A 380 -16.10 13.10 -0.37
C CYS A 380 -16.57 13.69 0.96
N SER A 381 -16.53 12.92 2.03
CA SER A 381 -16.79 13.40 3.38
C SER A 381 -15.52 13.87 4.08
N LEU A 382 -15.54 15.08 4.64
CA LEU A 382 -14.45 15.68 5.40
C LEU A 382 -14.48 15.32 6.90
N SER A 383 -15.52 14.65 7.36
CA SER A 383 -15.77 14.41 8.80
C SER A 383 -14.63 13.67 9.47
N GLU A 384 -14.13 12.59 8.86
CA GLU A 384 -13.05 11.79 9.42
C GLU A 384 -11.69 12.51 9.39
N ALA A 385 -11.42 13.29 8.33
CA ALA A 385 -10.22 14.12 8.24
C ALA A 385 -10.20 15.16 9.36
N LYS A 386 -11.33 15.86 9.59
CA LYS A 386 -11.47 16.84 10.70
C LYS A 386 -11.36 16.18 12.08
N LYS A 387 -12.00 15.03 12.31
CA LYS A 387 -11.86 14.28 13.56
C LYS A 387 -10.40 13.88 13.81
N SER A 388 -9.71 13.39 12.80
CA SER A 388 -8.30 12.98 12.91
C SER A 388 -7.37 14.17 13.14
N PHE A 389 -7.64 15.30 12.50
CA PHE A 389 -6.96 16.56 12.72
C PHE A 389 -7.09 17.02 14.18
N TYR A 390 -8.32 17.15 14.70
CA TYR A 390 -8.54 17.56 16.08
C TYR A 390 -7.94 16.59 17.10
N ARG A 391 -8.01 15.28 16.84
CA ARG A 391 -7.38 14.28 17.73
C ARG A 391 -5.87 14.46 17.81
N SER A 392 -5.22 14.62 16.66
CA SER A 392 -3.76 14.83 16.59
C SER A 392 -3.35 16.14 17.24
N LEU A 393 -4.12 17.19 16.99
CA LEU A 393 -3.90 18.52 17.50
C LEU A 393 -4.07 18.59 19.03
N ASN A 394 -5.14 18.00 19.55
CA ASN A 394 -5.37 17.94 21.00
C ASN A 394 -4.29 17.09 21.70
N ALA A 395 -3.79 16.04 21.05
CA ALA A 395 -2.70 15.23 21.59
C ALA A 395 -1.38 16.01 21.68
N ILE A 396 -1.08 16.86 20.70
CA ILE A 396 0.09 17.75 20.73
C ILE A 396 -0.12 18.83 21.79
N PHE A 397 -1.22 19.56 21.72
CA PHE A 397 -1.53 20.67 22.62
C PHE A 397 -1.60 20.24 24.10
N GLY A 398 -2.18 19.07 24.38
CA GLY A 398 -2.25 18.53 25.74
C GLY A 398 -0.91 18.14 26.34
N ARG A 399 0.11 17.84 25.49
CA ARG A 399 1.44 17.46 25.96
C ARG A 399 2.38 18.66 26.16
N ILE A 400 2.33 19.62 25.25
CA ILE A 400 3.34 20.70 25.18
C ILE A 400 2.73 22.10 25.14
N GLY A 401 1.42 22.28 24.87
CA GLY A 401 0.82 23.56 24.58
C GLY A 401 0.81 24.59 25.71
N ARG A 402 1.12 24.16 26.95
CA ARG A 402 1.27 25.07 28.10
C ARG A 402 2.73 25.37 28.45
N GLN A 403 3.68 24.65 27.86
CA GLN A 403 5.11 24.73 28.21
C GLN A 403 5.96 25.24 27.03
N SER A 404 5.44 25.16 25.81
CA SER A 404 6.15 25.56 24.60
C SER A 404 5.62 26.90 24.08
N SER A 405 6.47 27.61 23.33
CA SER A 405 6.05 28.82 22.62
C SER A 405 5.00 28.48 21.55
N GLU A 406 4.19 29.46 21.20
CA GLU A 406 3.18 29.37 20.16
C GLU A 406 3.78 28.95 18.81
N GLU A 407 4.98 29.42 18.50
CA GLU A 407 5.72 29.06 17.27
C GLU A 407 5.95 27.55 17.16
N VAL A 408 6.43 26.91 18.23
CA VAL A 408 6.66 25.45 18.27
C VAL A 408 5.36 24.69 18.06
N VAL A 409 4.28 25.14 18.69
CA VAL A 409 2.94 24.52 18.53
C VAL A 409 2.45 24.67 17.09
N LEU A 410 2.61 25.84 16.48
CA LEU A 410 2.24 26.13 15.09
C LEU A 410 3.06 25.31 14.11
N GLN A 411 4.37 25.19 14.33
CA GLN A 411 5.24 24.36 13.49
C GLN A 411 4.83 22.88 13.55
N LEU A 412 4.48 22.36 14.72
CA LEU A 412 3.97 21.00 14.87
C LEU A 412 2.58 20.82 14.24
N MET A 413 1.69 21.79 14.38
CA MET A 413 0.40 21.80 13.69
C MET A 413 0.61 21.73 12.18
N SER A 414 1.44 22.61 11.62
CA SER A 414 1.69 22.68 10.19
C SER A 414 2.36 21.44 9.63
N SER A 415 3.36 20.89 10.36
CA SER A 415 4.11 19.72 9.89
C SER A 415 3.44 18.37 10.15
N LYS A 416 2.59 18.24 11.18
CA LYS A 416 2.01 16.96 11.61
C LYS A 416 0.49 16.88 11.48
N CYS A 417 -0.24 17.98 11.70
CA CYS A 417 -1.70 17.95 11.73
C CYS A 417 -2.33 18.40 10.40
N LEU A 418 -1.85 19.48 9.79
CA LEU A 418 -2.35 19.94 8.50
C LEU A 418 -2.24 18.89 7.39
N PRO A 419 -1.17 18.10 7.25
CA PRO A 419 -1.12 17.03 6.27
C PRO A 419 -2.22 15.97 6.46
N ILE A 420 -2.70 15.73 7.68
CA ILE A 420 -3.83 14.82 7.95
C ILE A 420 -5.14 15.42 7.46
N LEU A 421 -5.35 16.73 7.72
CA LEU A 421 -6.57 17.44 7.32
C LEU A 421 -6.69 17.56 5.80
N LEU A 422 -5.56 17.81 5.13
CA LEU A 422 -5.51 18.11 3.69
C LEU A 422 -5.23 16.88 2.81
N TYR A 423 -5.15 15.68 3.40
CA TYR A 423 -4.77 14.46 2.68
C TYR A 423 -5.73 14.15 1.53
N GLY A 424 -5.21 14.16 0.30
CA GLY A 424 -5.91 13.75 -0.93
C GLY A 424 -7.01 14.72 -1.38
N LEU A 425 -7.19 15.86 -0.70
CA LEU A 425 -8.26 16.82 -1.03
C LEU A 425 -8.04 17.51 -2.37
N GLU A 426 -6.81 17.54 -2.88
CA GLU A 426 -6.48 18.02 -4.23
C GLU A 426 -7.16 17.20 -5.34
N ALA A 427 -7.56 15.95 -5.07
CA ALA A 427 -8.31 15.10 -6.00
C ALA A 427 -9.83 15.22 -5.82
N CYS A 428 -10.32 15.82 -4.74
CA CYS A 428 -11.74 15.90 -4.40
C CYS A 428 -12.39 17.18 -4.93
N PRO A 429 -13.64 17.14 -5.42
CA PRO A 429 -14.40 18.35 -5.70
C PRO A 429 -14.91 18.92 -4.38
N LEU A 430 -14.36 20.07 -3.98
CA LEU A 430 -14.77 20.77 -2.78
C LEU A 430 -15.60 22.00 -3.13
N ASN A 431 -16.75 22.15 -2.50
CA ASN A 431 -17.57 23.34 -2.63
C ASN A 431 -17.12 24.43 -1.63
N LYS A 432 -17.67 25.65 -1.76
CA LYS A 432 -17.33 26.76 -0.90
C LYS A 432 -17.61 26.50 0.60
N SER A 433 -18.68 25.76 0.91
CA SER A 433 -19.01 25.35 2.27
C SER A 433 -17.98 24.35 2.84
N ASP A 434 -17.49 23.43 2.01
CA ASP A 434 -16.46 22.47 2.41
C ASP A 434 -15.15 23.19 2.75
N LEU A 435 -14.72 24.14 1.90
CA LEU A 435 -13.54 24.96 2.13
C LEU A 435 -13.64 25.81 3.39
N ASN A 436 -14.75 26.51 3.56
CA ASN A 436 -15.02 27.31 4.77
C ASN A 436 -14.99 26.45 6.05
N SER A 437 -15.50 25.24 5.97
CA SER A 437 -15.50 24.27 7.07
C SER A 437 -14.09 23.80 7.46
N LEU A 438 -13.16 23.71 6.50
CA LEU A 438 -11.75 23.40 6.76
C LEU A 438 -11.01 24.61 7.34
N ASP A 439 -11.25 25.80 6.79
CA ASP A 439 -10.69 27.06 7.29
C ASP A 439 -11.12 27.31 8.73
N PHE A 440 -12.39 27.08 9.02
CA PHE A 440 -12.92 27.16 10.39
C PHE A 440 -12.23 26.20 11.35
N ALA A 441 -11.91 24.98 10.93
CA ALA A 441 -11.22 24.02 11.78
C ALA A 441 -9.84 24.51 12.24
N VAL A 442 -9.09 25.17 11.36
CA VAL A 442 -7.79 25.76 11.69
C VAL A 442 -7.96 27.03 12.53
N ASN A 443 -8.84 27.94 12.13
CA ASN A 443 -9.10 29.18 12.88
C ASN A 443 -9.55 28.89 14.31
N ARG A 444 -10.44 27.91 14.51
CA ARG A 444 -10.87 27.50 15.85
C ARG A 444 -9.73 27.04 16.75
N PHE A 445 -8.72 26.37 16.17
CA PHE A 445 -7.54 26.00 16.94
C PHE A 445 -6.69 27.24 17.28
N LEU A 446 -6.48 28.15 16.34
CA LEU A 446 -5.74 29.38 16.57
C LEU A 446 -6.42 30.25 17.64
N MET A 447 -7.74 30.33 17.61
CA MET A 447 -8.53 30.99 18.67
C MET A 447 -8.24 30.39 20.07
N LYS A 448 -8.11 29.07 20.13
CA LYS A 448 -7.73 28.38 21.38
C LYS A 448 -6.28 28.62 21.77
N LEU A 449 -5.36 28.67 20.80
CA LEU A 449 -3.93 28.87 21.06
C LEU A 449 -3.65 30.30 21.56
N PHE A 450 -4.24 31.32 20.90
CA PHE A 450 -4.05 32.73 21.22
C PHE A 450 -5.06 33.30 22.22
N ASN A 451 -5.93 32.42 22.75
CA ASN A 451 -6.98 32.77 23.73
C ASN A 451 -7.83 33.98 23.30
N THR A 452 -8.24 34.04 22.06
CA THR A 452 -9.08 35.12 21.48
C THR A 452 -10.13 34.53 20.55
N ILE A 453 -11.31 35.17 20.50
CA ILE A 453 -12.40 34.85 19.56
C ILE A 453 -12.47 35.86 18.40
N ASN A 454 -11.65 36.92 18.44
CA ASN A 454 -11.65 37.95 17.40
C ASN A 454 -11.00 37.41 16.13
N VAL A 455 -11.78 37.40 15.04
CA VAL A 455 -11.37 36.86 13.73
C VAL A 455 -10.27 37.71 13.09
N ASP A 456 -10.27 39.01 13.30
CA ASP A 456 -9.28 39.94 12.72
C ASP A 456 -7.90 39.72 13.37
N ILE A 457 -7.86 39.57 14.70
CA ILE A 457 -6.64 39.22 15.43
C ILE A 457 -6.10 37.86 14.95
N ILE A 458 -6.98 36.88 14.74
CA ILE A 458 -6.56 35.57 14.21
C ILE A 458 -6.01 35.70 12.79
N ALA A 459 -6.57 36.59 11.96
CA ALA A 459 -6.03 36.83 10.61
C ALA A 459 -4.64 37.47 10.66
N GLU A 460 -4.41 38.44 11.54
CA GLU A 460 -3.10 39.04 11.78
C GLU A 460 -2.08 38.00 12.30
N CYS A 461 -2.44 37.20 13.30
CA CYS A 461 -1.60 36.12 13.80
C CYS A 461 -1.22 35.14 12.69
N ARG A 462 -2.18 34.73 11.85
CA ARG A 462 -1.88 33.85 10.71
C ARG A 462 -0.88 34.48 9.72
N SER A 463 -1.05 35.77 9.45
CA SER A 463 -0.13 36.50 8.58
C SER A 463 1.25 36.56 9.19
N PHE A 464 1.36 36.91 10.48
CA PHE A 464 2.62 37.02 11.19
C PHE A 464 3.39 35.70 11.24
N PHE A 465 2.70 34.58 11.54
CA PHE A 465 3.29 33.27 11.63
C PHE A 465 3.30 32.48 10.30
N ASN A 466 2.94 33.10 9.18
CA ASN A 466 2.87 32.46 7.85
C ASN A 466 2.06 31.15 7.84
N VAL A 467 0.89 31.14 8.50
CA VAL A 467 -0.02 29.99 8.53
C VAL A 467 -1.12 30.17 7.46
N PRO A 468 -1.00 29.53 6.28
CA PRO A 468 -2.00 29.68 5.23
C PRO A 468 -3.31 28.99 5.60
N LEU A 469 -4.42 29.50 5.08
CA LEU A 469 -5.72 28.81 5.17
C LEU A 469 -5.69 27.50 4.39
N PRO A 470 -6.39 26.47 4.88
CA PRO A 470 -6.65 25.24 4.14
C PRO A 470 -7.15 25.47 2.71
N SER A 471 -8.09 26.39 2.51
CA SER A 471 -8.65 26.73 1.19
C SER A 471 -7.59 27.19 0.21
N CYS A 472 -6.68 28.09 0.62
CA CYS A 472 -5.57 28.56 -0.22
C CYS A 472 -4.59 27.43 -0.54
N SER A 473 -4.23 26.64 0.48
CA SER A 473 -3.31 25.51 0.34
C SER A 473 -3.86 24.44 -0.61
N ILE A 474 -5.16 24.13 -0.54
CA ILE A 474 -5.82 23.13 -1.40
C ILE A 474 -5.85 23.61 -2.84
N SER A 475 -6.21 24.88 -3.09
CA SER A 475 -6.25 25.45 -4.45
C SER A 475 -4.88 25.32 -5.13
N HIS A 476 -3.82 25.78 -4.48
CA HIS A 476 -2.46 25.66 -5.01
C HIS A 476 -2.02 24.21 -5.24
N ARG A 477 -2.36 23.29 -4.30
CA ARG A 477 -2.08 21.86 -4.43
C ARG A 477 -2.86 21.23 -5.57
N ALA A 478 -4.13 21.60 -5.77
CA ALA A 478 -4.97 21.08 -6.85
C ALA A 478 -4.40 21.47 -8.22
N ASP A 479 -4.01 22.74 -8.43
CA ASP A 479 -3.42 23.20 -9.68
C ASP A 479 -2.09 22.48 -9.99
N THR A 480 -1.25 22.34 -8.98
CA THR A 480 0.02 21.62 -9.10
C THR A 480 -0.21 20.14 -9.39
N PHE A 481 -1.21 19.52 -8.75
CA PHE A 481 -1.55 18.11 -8.93
C PHE A 481 -2.09 17.84 -10.32
N VAL A 482 -3.00 18.65 -10.84
CA VAL A 482 -3.57 18.48 -12.20
C VAL A 482 -2.45 18.50 -13.25
N LYS A 483 -1.49 19.42 -13.14
CA LYS A 483 -0.31 19.45 -14.03
C LYS A 483 0.53 18.17 -13.94
N LYS A 484 0.76 17.67 -12.71
CA LYS A 484 1.49 16.41 -12.50
C LYS A 484 0.72 15.17 -13.02
N TYR A 485 -0.59 15.18 -12.86
CA TYR A 485 -1.47 14.11 -13.34
C TYR A 485 -1.45 13.98 -14.86
N SER A 486 -1.59 15.09 -15.58
CA SER A 486 -1.56 15.13 -17.04
C SER A 486 -0.18 14.74 -17.62
N ASN A 487 0.90 15.03 -16.90
CA ASN A 487 2.27 14.74 -17.32
C ASN A 487 2.83 13.42 -16.76
N CYS A 488 2.04 12.62 -16.05
CA CYS A 488 2.53 11.34 -15.51
C CYS A 488 2.72 10.30 -16.64
N GLY A 489 3.59 9.30 -16.41
CA GLY A 489 3.86 8.23 -17.37
C GLY A 489 2.74 7.20 -17.55
N ASN A 490 1.65 7.28 -16.77
CA ASN A 490 0.55 6.32 -16.79
C ASN A 490 -0.45 6.64 -17.92
N ALA A 491 -0.69 5.67 -18.82
CA ALA A 491 -1.57 5.88 -19.98
C ALA A 491 -3.02 6.14 -19.57
N LEU A 492 -3.54 5.47 -18.52
CA LEU A 492 -4.90 5.70 -18.03
C LEU A 492 -5.08 7.14 -17.53
N CYS A 493 -4.11 7.68 -16.79
CA CYS A 493 -4.15 9.08 -16.36
C CYS A 493 -4.18 10.05 -17.54
N LYS A 494 -3.39 9.79 -18.60
CA LYS A 494 -3.37 10.64 -19.81
C LYS A 494 -4.70 10.60 -20.54
N ILE A 495 -5.30 9.42 -20.68
CA ILE A 495 -6.63 9.25 -21.33
C ILE A 495 -7.68 10.04 -20.53
N LEU A 496 -7.68 9.92 -19.20
CA LEU A 496 -8.66 10.59 -18.35
C LEU A 496 -8.38 12.11 -18.21
N ALA A 497 -7.14 12.56 -18.38
CA ALA A 497 -6.82 13.99 -18.46
C ALA A 497 -7.35 14.65 -19.74
N GLY A 498 -7.34 13.94 -20.87
CA GLY A 498 -7.87 14.42 -22.15
C GLY A 498 -9.41 14.42 -22.24
N ILE A 499 -10.09 13.97 -21.21
CA ILE A 499 -11.56 13.92 -21.12
C ILE A 499 -12.14 15.19 -20.42
N GLY A 500 -11.33 16.15 -20.12
CA GLY A 500 -11.71 17.42 -19.48
C GLY A 500 -12.08 18.52 -20.43
#